data_00209328eeb465c5e393479e19b9a9e9
#
_entry.id   00209328eeb465c5e393479e19b9a9e9
#
_cell.length_a   1.000
_cell.length_b   1.000
_cell.length_c   1.000
_cell.angle_alpha   90.00
_cell.angle_beta   90.00
_cell.angle_gamma   90.00
#
_symmetry.space_group_name_H-M   'P 1'
#
loop_
_entity.id
_entity.type
_entity.pdbx_description
1 polymer ?
#
loop_
_entity_poly.entity_id
_entity_poly.type
_entity_poly.pdbx_seq_one_letter_code
_entity_poly.pdbx_strand_id
1 'polypeptide(L)'
;MITLTHIHKQFHTKDTTTHALDDISLTIRDNVIHGIIGLSGAGKSTLIRLINQLETQNSGTISVFGYQDIKALNKESTRMLRAQIGMIFQHFNLLESKTVKENILFPLRATKTLMKADHDRALALIDDVGLNGYDAHYPNQLSGGQKQRVGIARALINNPKVLLCDEPTSALDPLTTKSILALLKTIQTKRQLTVIIVTHDMHVIKEICDDVTVMHHGKIIEEGPVDRVLFQPTHDVTKELVHLVGFNLEDIKRTFGHLPHLTILKFSKSLTSQTILSRITQTHNVLFNILFANVA
;
A
#
# COMPACT_ATOMS: atom_id res chain seq x y z
N MET A 1 4.02 15.00 4.70
CA MET A 1 2.57 14.98 4.55
C MET A 1 2.21 15.17 3.08
N ILE A 2 1.26 14.42 2.57
CA ILE A 2 0.69 14.55 1.22
C ILE A 2 -0.77 14.93 1.39
N THR A 3 -1.21 16.00 0.72
CA THR A 3 -2.59 16.49 0.79
C THR A 3 -3.14 16.68 -0.62
N LEU A 4 -4.29 16.10 -0.86
CA LEU A 4 -5.09 16.26 -2.06
C LEU A 4 -6.36 17.03 -1.68
N THR A 5 -6.74 18.02 -2.46
CA THR A 5 -7.89 18.89 -2.15
C THR A 5 -8.73 19.06 -3.41
N HIS A 6 -9.97 18.56 -3.35
CA HIS A 6 -10.98 18.66 -4.41
C HIS A 6 -10.46 18.21 -5.79
N ILE A 7 -9.80 17.04 -5.83
CA ILE A 7 -9.20 16.50 -7.06
C ILE A 7 -10.25 15.91 -7.97
N HIS A 8 -10.25 16.39 -9.21
CA HIS A 8 -11.03 15.78 -10.31
C HIS A 8 -10.09 15.34 -11.43
N LYS A 9 -10.32 14.14 -11.97
CA LYS A 9 -9.63 13.62 -13.14
C LYS A 9 -10.58 12.94 -14.09
N GLN A 10 -10.53 13.38 -15.34
CA GLN A 10 -11.28 12.80 -16.45
C GLN A 10 -10.32 12.36 -17.54
N PHE A 11 -10.67 11.29 -18.22
CA PHE A 11 -10.05 10.83 -19.44
C PHE A 11 -11.05 10.93 -20.58
N HIS A 12 -10.64 11.57 -21.67
CA HIS A 12 -11.44 11.71 -22.87
C HIS A 12 -10.92 10.75 -23.93
N THR A 13 -11.80 9.91 -24.45
CA THR A 13 -11.61 9.17 -25.70
C THR A 13 -12.48 9.80 -26.77
N LYS A 14 -12.39 9.32 -28.03
CA LYS A 14 -13.18 9.89 -29.13
C LYS A 14 -14.69 9.86 -28.84
N ASP A 15 -15.16 8.82 -28.13
CA ASP A 15 -16.59 8.55 -27.96
C ASP A 15 -17.08 8.63 -26.50
N THR A 16 -16.15 8.69 -25.53
CA THR A 16 -16.55 8.63 -24.12
C THR A 16 -15.68 9.53 -23.23
N THR A 17 -16.30 10.05 -22.17
CA THR A 17 -15.60 10.72 -21.07
C THR A 17 -15.74 9.85 -19.83
N THR A 18 -14.60 9.41 -19.28
CA THR A 18 -14.56 8.62 -18.06
C THR A 18 -14.09 9.48 -16.90
N HIS A 19 -14.90 9.62 -15.87
CA HIS A 19 -14.55 10.27 -14.62
C HIS A 19 -13.76 9.28 -13.75
N ALA A 20 -12.42 9.41 -13.75
CA ALA A 20 -11.56 8.53 -12.99
C ALA A 20 -11.48 8.92 -11.51
N LEU A 21 -11.53 10.22 -11.21
CA LEU A 21 -11.59 10.78 -9.87
C LEU A 21 -12.60 11.92 -9.83
N ASP A 22 -13.42 11.94 -8.78
CA ASP A 22 -14.50 12.89 -8.59
C ASP A 22 -14.51 13.40 -7.15
N ASP A 23 -14.04 14.63 -6.94
CA ASP A 23 -13.96 15.35 -5.67
C ASP A 23 -13.15 14.61 -4.58
N ILE A 24 -11.94 14.15 -4.93
CA ILE A 24 -11.06 13.49 -3.97
C ILE A 24 -10.38 14.52 -3.08
N SER A 25 -10.64 14.44 -1.78
CA SER A 25 -9.90 15.14 -0.73
C SER A 25 -9.34 14.11 0.24
N LEU A 26 -8.00 14.08 0.41
CA LEU A 26 -7.28 13.07 1.18
C LEU A 26 -6.02 13.65 1.79
N THR A 27 -5.77 13.33 3.06
CA THR A 27 -4.51 13.67 3.74
C THR A 27 -3.80 12.41 4.19
N ILE A 28 -2.57 12.21 3.71
CA ILE A 28 -1.71 11.08 4.08
C ILE A 28 -0.61 11.58 5.01
N ARG A 29 -0.56 11.01 6.21
CA ARG A 29 0.43 11.35 7.23
C ARG A 29 1.82 10.86 6.84
N ASP A 30 2.86 11.49 7.41
CA ASP A 30 4.23 11.00 7.23
C ASP A 30 4.49 9.74 8.07
N ASN A 31 5.42 8.93 7.61
CA ASN A 31 5.95 7.75 8.31
C ASN A 31 4.91 6.67 8.65
N VAL A 32 3.85 6.57 7.86
CA VAL A 32 2.82 5.51 7.96
C VAL A 32 2.80 4.67 6.70
N ILE A 33 2.20 3.48 6.79
CA ILE A 33 1.76 2.70 5.64
C ILE A 33 0.27 2.98 5.43
N HIS A 34 -0.05 3.71 4.37
CA HIS A 34 -1.41 4.07 4.00
C HIS A 34 -1.92 3.19 2.86
N GLY A 35 -2.99 2.46 3.11
CA GLY A 35 -3.64 1.63 2.10
C GLY A 35 -4.70 2.40 1.31
N ILE A 36 -4.76 2.19 0.01
CA ILE A 36 -5.86 2.65 -0.85
C ILE A 36 -6.49 1.41 -1.47
N ILE A 37 -7.73 1.12 -1.09
CA ILE A 37 -8.43 -0.08 -1.51
C ILE A 37 -9.71 0.27 -2.27
N GLY A 38 -10.17 -0.63 -3.11
CA GLY A 38 -11.42 -0.55 -3.87
C GLY A 38 -11.43 -1.53 -5.03
N LEU A 39 -12.57 -1.72 -5.63
CA LEU A 39 -12.74 -2.60 -6.79
C LEU A 39 -11.94 -2.10 -8.01
N SER A 40 -11.81 -2.96 -9.04
CA SER A 40 -11.20 -2.56 -10.31
C SER A 40 -11.94 -1.36 -10.90
N GLY A 41 -11.22 -0.38 -11.45
CA GLY A 41 -11.82 0.84 -11.99
C GLY A 41 -12.19 1.91 -10.95
N ALA A 42 -11.96 1.71 -9.65
CA ALA A 42 -12.28 2.70 -8.61
C ALA A 42 -11.42 3.99 -8.66
N GLY A 43 -10.39 4.08 -9.51
CA GLY A 43 -9.54 5.27 -9.65
C GLY A 43 -8.21 5.21 -8.89
N LYS A 44 -7.91 4.11 -8.17
CA LYS A 44 -6.75 3.96 -7.28
C LYS A 44 -5.41 4.23 -7.96
N SER A 45 -5.11 3.53 -9.06
CA SER A 45 -3.85 3.74 -9.81
C SER A 45 -3.75 5.14 -10.41
N THR A 46 -4.88 5.75 -10.81
CA THR A 46 -4.92 7.14 -11.25
C THR A 46 -4.50 8.07 -10.12
N LEU A 47 -5.00 7.85 -8.91
CA LEU A 47 -4.70 8.67 -7.74
C LEU A 47 -3.19 8.70 -7.43
N ILE A 48 -2.51 7.54 -7.38
CA ILE A 48 -1.07 7.51 -7.10
C ILE A 48 -0.24 8.07 -8.27
N ARG A 49 -0.72 7.95 -9.52
CA ARG A 49 -0.06 8.56 -10.68
C ARG A 49 -0.14 10.08 -10.69
N LEU A 50 -1.16 10.67 -10.05
CA LEU A 50 -1.20 12.12 -9.81
C LEU A 50 -0.15 12.55 -8.79
N ILE A 51 0.05 11.78 -7.70
CA ILE A 51 1.01 12.12 -6.63
C ILE A 51 2.44 12.20 -7.16
N ASN A 52 2.83 11.33 -8.09
CA ASN A 52 4.17 11.37 -8.71
C ASN A 52 4.20 12.13 -10.05
N GLN A 53 3.10 12.83 -10.40
CA GLN A 53 2.94 13.60 -11.64
C GLN A 53 3.13 12.77 -12.94
N LEU A 54 2.91 11.46 -12.93
CA LEU A 54 2.78 10.68 -14.16
C LEU A 54 1.49 11.04 -14.90
N GLU A 55 0.49 11.50 -14.14
CA GLU A 55 -0.75 12.10 -14.65
C GLU A 55 -0.93 13.51 -14.06
N THR A 56 -1.82 14.28 -14.65
CA THR A 56 -2.17 15.63 -14.18
C THR A 56 -3.67 15.71 -13.95
N GLN A 57 -4.08 16.28 -12.81
CA GLN A 57 -5.48 16.50 -12.48
C GLN A 57 -6.13 17.56 -13.37
N ASN A 58 -7.43 17.46 -13.61
CA ASN A 58 -8.19 18.50 -14.30
C ASN A 58 -8.38 19.73 -13.41
N SER A 59 -8.81 19.51 -12.13
CA SER A 59 -8.96 20.57 -11.13
C SER A 59 -8.55 20.03 -9.73
N GLY A 60 -8.50 20.94 -8.77
CA GLY A 60 -8.01 20.70 -7.41
C GLY A 60 -6.51 20.88 -7.29
N THR A 61 -5.99 20.74 -6.07
CA THR A 61 -4.57 20.94 -5.75
C THR A 61 -3.98 19.73 -5.04
N ILE A 62 -2.71 19.43 -5.33
CA ILE A 62 -1.95 18.37 -4.67
C ILE A 62 -0.70 18.98 -4.06
N SER A 63 -0.59 18.86 -2.74
CA SER A 63 0.57 19.31 -1.97
C SER A 63 1.41 18.12 -1.52
N VAL A 64 2.73 18.16 -1.79
CA VAL A 64 3.70 17.11 -1.45
C VAL A 64 5.00 17.76 -1.01
N PHE A 65 5.56 17.34 0.12
CA PHE A 65 6.87 17.80 0.65
C PHE A 65 7.01 19.32 0.78
N GLY A 66 5.89 20.04 1.05
CA GLY A 66 5.90 21.50 1.13
C GLY A 66 5.67 22.23 -0.19
N TYR A 67 5.68 21.55 -1.33
CA TYR A 67 5.14 22.11 -2.57
C TYR A 67 3.62 22.23 -2.46
N GLN A 68 3.08 23.46 -2.54
CA GLN A 68 1.65 23.72 -2.34
C GLN A 68 0.77 23.20 -3.48
N ASP A 69 1.28 23.24 -4.73
CA ASP A 69 0.63 22.64 -5.90
C ASP A 69 1.69 22.07 -6.84
N ILE A 70 1.76 20.73 -6.87
CA ILE A 70 2.74 20.05 -7.72
C ILE A 70 2.45 20.22 -9.23
N LYS A 71 1.21 20.56 -9.62
CA LYS A 71 0.85 20.83 -11.02
C LYS A 71 1.56 22.06 -11.58
N ALA A 72 1.86 23.05 -10.74
CA ALA A 72 2.51 24.28 -11.11
C ALA A 72 4.06 24.17 -11.24
N LEU A 73 4.63 23.01 -10.92
CA LEU A 73 6.07 22.80 -10.95
C LEU A 73 6.62 22.81 -12.39
N ASN A 74 7.76 23.44 -12.53
CA ASN A 74 8.54 23.36 -13.77
C ASN A 74 9.21 21.98 -13.92
N LYS A 75 9.81 21.69 -15.09
CA LYS A 75 10.42 20.39 -15.40
C LYS A 75 11.51 19.98 -14.41
N GLU A 76 12.32 20.92 -13.93
CA GLU A 76 13.40 20.65 -13.00
C GLU A 76 12.85 20.30 -11.61
N SER A 77 11.93 21.10 -11.08
CA SER A 77 11.26 20.85 -9.80
C SER A 77 10.46 19.54 -9.82
N THR A 78 9.80 19.22 -10.94
CA THR A 78 9.12 17.93 -11.14
C THR A 78 10.10 16.75 -11.06
N ARG A 79 11.29 16.89 -11.68
CA ARG A 79 12.34 15.86 -11.59
C ARG A 79 12.86 15.69 -10.16
N MET A 80 13.04 16.80 -9.43
CA MET A 80 13.45 16.80 -8.03
C MET A 80 12.37 16.15 -7.13
N LEU A 81 11.10 16.45 -7.37
CA LEU A 81 9.98 15.81 -6.68
C LEU A 81 9.99 14.29 -6.93
N ARG A 82 10.06 13.84 -8.18
CA ARG A 82 10.08 12.43 -8.55
C ARG A 82 11.27 11.67 -7.98
N ALA A 83 12.41 12.32 -7.80
CA ALA A 83 13.57 11.71 -7.15
C ALA A 83 13.33 11.39 -5.66
N GLN A 84 12.40 12.10 -5.01
CA GLN A 84 11.99 11.86 -3.62
C GLN A 84 10.83 10.86 -3.50
N ILE A 85 10.31 10.35 -4.62
CA ILE A 85 9.20 9.39 -4.67
C ILE A 85 9.69 8.12 -5.37
N GLY A 86 9.77 7.01 -4.65
CA GLY A 86 9.98 5.71 -5.25
C GLY A 86 8.66 5.12 -5.76
N MET A 87 8.70 4.36 -6.84
CA MET A 87 7.50 3.68 -7.35
C MET A 87 7.78 2.21 -7.64
N ILE A 88 6.90 1.36 -7.11
CA ILE A 88 6.83 -0.07 -7.37
C ILE A 88 5.60 -0.31 -8.23
N PHE A 89 5.79 -0.97 -9.37
CA PHE A 89 4.75 -1.22 -10.37
C PHE A 89 4.20 -2.64 -10.28
N GLN A 90 2.98 -2.84 -10.67
CA GLN A 90 2.26 -4.11 -10.67
C GLN A 90 3.00 -5.22 -11.46
N HIS A 91 3.59 -4.89 -12.61
CA HIS A 91 4.28 -5.85 -13.50
C HIS A 91 5.81 -5.73 -13.41
N PHE A 92 6.36 -5.38 -12.25
CA PHE A 92 7.79 -5.21 -11.96
C PHE A 92 8.47 -4.15 -12.84
N ASN A 93 8.16 -4.04 -14.12
CA ASN A 93 8.71 -3.11 -15.12
C ASN A 93 10.25 -3.11 -15.10
N LEU A 94 10.87 -4.28 -15.02
CA LEU A 94 12.31 -4.44 -15.10
C LEU A 94 12.77 -4.35 -16.56
N LEU A 95 13.96 -3.82 -16.73
CA LEU A 95 14.63 -3.79 -18.02
C LEU A 95 15.25 -5.17 -18.29
N GLU A 96 14.67 -5.93 -19.20
CA GLU A 96 15.06 -7.33 -19.47
C GLU A 96 16.51 -7.46 -19.96
N SER A 97 17.03 -6.43 -20.65
CA SER A 97 18.41 -6.39 -21.15
C SER A 97 19.44 -5.91 -20.13
N LYS A 98 19.03 -5.70 -18.87
CA LYS A 98 19.87 -5.19 -17.80
C LYS A 98 19.90 -6.16 -16.63
N THR A 99 21.07 -6.26 -15.98
CA THR A 99 21.23 -7.07 -14.77
C THR A 99 20.44 -6.47 -13.59
N VAL A 100 20.30 -7.22 -12.49
CA VAL A 100 19.71 -6.76 -11.22
C VAL A 100 20.36 -5.43 -10.78
N LYS A 101 21.69 -5.40 -10.69
CA LYS A 101 22.44 -4.20 -10.30
C LYS A 101 22.18 -3.03 -11.24
N GLU A 102 22.16 -3.26 -12.54
CA GLU A 102 21.90 -2.22 -13.52
C GLU A 102 20.46 -1.71 -13.47
N ASN A 103 19.47 -2.57 -13.22
CA ASN A 103 18.09 -2.19 -13.00
C ASN A 103 17.96 -1.26 -11.79
N ILE A 104 18.64 -1.59 -10.67
CA ILE A 104 18.63 -0.78 -9.46
C ILE A 104 19.29 0.58 -9.70
N LEU A 105 20.39 0.63 -10.43
CA LEU A 105 21.10 1.87 -10.76
C LEU A 105 20.42 2.73 -11.83
N PHE A 106 19.45 2.20 -12.57
CA PHE A 106 18.83 2.88 -13.69
C PHE A 106 18.25 4.27 -13.34
N PRO A 107 17.52 4.47 -12.23
CA PRO A 107 16.98 5.78 -11.88
C PRO A 107 18.07 6.84 -11.65
N LEU A 108 19.24 6.46 -11.15
CA LEU A 108 20.36 7.36 -10.95
C LEU A 108 21.02 7.73 -12.29
N ARG A 109 21.19 6.77 -13.21
CA ARG A 109 21.76 7.03 -14.56
C ARG A 109 20.97 8.07 -15.35
N ALA A 110 19.66 8.13 -15.13
CA ALA A 110 18.80 9.10 -15.78
C ALA A 110 19.02 10.54 -15.26
N THR A 111 19.74 10.72 -14.16
CA THR A 111 19.87 12.00 -13.46
C THR A 111 21.29 12.50 -13.32
N LYS A 112 22.27 11.62 -13.29
CA LYS A 112 23.69 11.94 -13.05
C LYS A 112 24.63 10.86 -13.57
N THR A 113 25.91 11.18 -13.66
CA THR A 113 26.99 10.21 -13.82
C THR A 113 27.14 9.40 -12.52
N LEU A 114 27.24 8.06 -12.64
CA LEU A 114 27.39 7.17 -11.50
C LEU A 114 28.80 7.25 -10.91
N MET A 115 28.87 7.26 -9.57
CA MET A 115 30.11 7.19 -8.81
C MET A 115 30.24 5.82 -8.11
N LYS A 116 31.42 5.50 -7.57
CA LYS A 116 31.65 4.28 -6.80
C LYS A 116 30.62 4.12 -5.65
N ALA A 117 30.33 5.18 -4.91
CA ALA A 117 29.35 5.18 -3.83
C ALA A 117 27.93 4.78 -4.29
N ASP A 118 27.56 5.03 -5.54
CA ASP A 118 26.25 4.61 -6.08
C ASP A 118 26.23 3.09 -6.33
N HIS A 119 27.34 2.53 -6.78
CA HIS A 119 27.52 1.09 -6.94
C HIS A 119 27.50 0.37 -5.58
N ASP A 120 28.18 0.92 -4.58
CA ASP A 120 28.21 0.37 -3.22
C ASP A 120 26.80 0.42 -2.59
N ARG A 121 26.07 1.52 -2.81
CA ARG A 121 24.66 1.64 -2.38
C ARG A 121 23.76 0.60 -3.07
N ALA A 122 23.93 0.36 -4.37
CA ALA A 122 23.14 -0.64 -5.07
C ALA A 122 23.39 -2.04 -4.51
N LEU A 123 24.65 -2.38 -4.17
CA LEU A 123 24.97 -3.66 -3.54
C LEU A 123 24.36 -3.78 -2.13
N ALA A 124 24.42 -2.71 -1.33
CA ALA A 124 23.76 -2.69 -0.02
C ALA A 124 22.23 -2.85 -0.12
N LEU A 125 21.58 -2.29 -1.15
CA LEU A 125 20.16 -2.48 -1.38
C LEU A 125 19.83 -3.90 -1.85
N ILE A 126 20.70 -4.54 -2.65
CA ILE A 126 20.56 -5.97 -3.03
C ILE A 126 20.56 -6.83 -1.77
N ASP A 127 21.46 -6.53 -0.82
CA ASP A 127 21.53 -7.19 0.47
C ASP A 127 20.27 -6.94 1.32
N ASP A 128 19.88 -5.66 1.49
CA ASP A 128 18.68 -5.24 2.25
C ASP A 128 17.40 -5.96 1.78
N VAL A 129 17.29 -6.28 0.48
CA VAL A 129 16.13 -7.01 -0.07
C VAL A 129 16.30 -8.53 -0.14
N GLY A 130 17.44 -9.06 0.36
CA GLY A 130 17.73 -10.50 0.41
C GLY A 130 17.99 -11.12 -0.98
N LEU A 131 18.75 -10.41 -1.83
CA LEU A 131 19.17 -10.88 -3.17
C LEU A 131 20.68 -11.00 -3.31
N ASN A 132 21.38 -11.38 -2.23
CA ASN A 132 22.83 -11.58 -2.25
C ASN A 132 23.25 -12.60 -3.31
N GLY A 133 24.23 -12.25 -4.13
CA GLY A 133 24.73 -13.08 -5.23
C GLY A 133 23.92 -13.01 -6.52
N TYR A 134 22.84 -12.21 -6.57
CA TYR A 134 22.02 -12.04 -7.78
C TYR A 134 22.34 -10.76 -8.58
N ASP A 135 23.32 -9.99 -8.19
CA ASP A 135 23.65 -8.68 -8.79
C ASP A 135 23.94 -8.72 -10.29
N ALA A 136 24.53 -9.82 -10.79
CA ALA A 136 24.83 -10.05 -12.20
C ALA A 136 23.72 -10.79 -12.97
N HIS A 137 22.64 -11.26 -12.30
CA HIS A 137 21.56 -11.99 -12.95
C HIS A 137 20.65 -11.04 -13.75
N TYR A 138 20.01 -11.59 -14.78
CA TYR A 138 19.00 -10.89 -15.61
C TYR A 138 17.58 -11.21 -15.12
N PRO A 139 16.58 -10.37 -15.42
CA PRO A 139 15.20 -10.58 -14.96
C PRO A 139 14.61 -11.95 -15.35
N ASN A 140 14.92 -12.47 -16.53
CA ASN A 140 14.45 -13.78 -16.98
C ASN A 140 14.99 -14.97 -16.16
N GLN A 141 16.02 -14.77 -15.35
CA GLN A 141 16.61 -15.76 -14.45
C GLN A 141 16.01 -15.70 -13.02
N LEU A 142 15.04 -14.80 -12.78
CA LEU A 142 14.49 -14.53 -11.47
C LEU A 142 13.05 -15.02 -11.33
N SER A 143 12.70 -15.51 -10.14
CA SER A 143 11.30 -15.76 -9.77
C SER A 143 10.51 -14.44 -9.66
N GLY A 144 9.17 -14.51 -9.64
CA GLY A 144 8.31 -13.34 -9.47
C GLY A 144 8.63 -12.54 -8.19
N GLY A 145 8.82 -13.24 -7.07
CA GLY A 145 9.20 -12.60 -5.80
C GLY A 145 10.59 -11.96 -5.84
N GLN A 146 11.56 -12.56 -6.55
CA GLN A 146 12.88 -11.97 -6.75
C GLN A 146 12.79 -10.71 -7.64
N LYS A 147 12.00 -10.75 -8.73
CA LYS A 147 11.73 -9.56 -9.57
C LYS A 147 11.12 -8.42 -8.75
N GLN A 148 10.18 -8.74 -7.86
CA GLN A 148 9.57 -7.75 -6.98
C GLN A 148 10.60 -7.13 -6.02
N ARG A 149 11.48 -7.93 -5.45
CA ARG A 149 12.58 -7.43 -4.59
C ARG A 149 13.53 -6.51 -5.35
N VAL A 150 13.85 -6.80 -6.62
CA VAL A 150 14.61 -5.89 -7.50
C VAL A 150 13.83 -4.58 -7.72
N GLY A 151 12.52 -4.64 -7.97
CA GLY A 151 11.66 -3.47 -8.10
C GLY A 151 11.67 -2.59 -6.84
N ILE A 152 11.61 -3.20 -5.66
CA ILE A 152 11.73 -2.51 -4.36
C ILE A 152 13.09 -1.83 -4.22
N ALA A 153 14.19 -2.55 -4.44
CA ALA A 153 15.54 -2.00 -4.35
C ALA A 153 15.76 -0.84 -5.33
N ARG A 154 15.25 -0.96 -6.57
CA ARG A 154 15.27 0.10 -7.58
C ARG A 154 14.51 1.34 -7.12
N ALA A 155 13.36 1.18 -6.51
CA ALA A 155 12.56 2.30 -6.00
C ALA A 155 13.26 3.04 -4.85
N LEU A 156 14.12 2.36 -4.09
CA LEU A 156 14.84 2.89 -2.92
C LEU A 156 16.18 3.56 -3.24
N ILE A 157 16.71 3.41 -4.46
CA ILE A 157 18.09 3.85 -4.77
C ILE A 157 18.32 5.37 -4.59
N ASN A 158 17.29 6.18 -4.79
CA ASN A 158 17.33 7.63 -4.60
C ASN A 158 17.11 8.08 -3.16
N ASN A 159 17.00 7.17 -2.17
CA ASN A 159 16.59 7.47 -0.80
C ASN A 159 15.28 8.29 -0.76
N PRO A 160 14.19 7.77 -1.32
CA PRO A 160 12.93 8.50 -1.38
C PRO A 160 12.36 8.74 0.02
N LYS A 161 11.48 9.74 0.15
CA LYS A 161 10.67 9.99 1.35
C LYS A 161 9.34 9.24 1.29
N VAL A 162 8.86 8.97 0.09
CA VAL A 162 7.59 8.27 -0.18
C VAL A 162 7.84 7.10 -1.12
N LEU A 163 7.19 5.98 -0.83
CA LEU A 163 7.16 4.81 -1.69
C LEU A 163 5.73 4.53 -2.13
N LEU A 164 5.47 4.66 -3.42
CA LEU A 164 4.17 4.34 -4.04
C LEU A 164 4.22 2.90 -4.55
N CYS A 165 3.26 2.09 -4.14
CA CYS A 165 3.15 0.69 -4.52
C CYS A 165 1.83 0.45 -5.26
N ASP A 166 1.89 0.23 -6.56
CA ASP A 166 0.71 -0.11 -7.39
C ASP A 166 0.59 -1.63 -7.46
N GLU A 167 -0.32 -2.20 -6.68
CA GLU A 167 -0.58 -3.65 -6.57
C GLU A 167 0.69 -4.51 -6.42
N PRO A 168 1.51 -4.27 -5.38
CA PRO A 168 2.86 -4.84 -5.29
C PRO A 168 2.91 -6.37 -5.13
N THR A 169 1.77 -7.02 -4.92
CA THR A 169 1.69 -8.46 -4.65
C THR A 169 0.72 -9.21 -5.54
N SER A 170 0.06 -8.54 -6.49
CA SER A 170 -1.01 -9.14 -7.33
C SER A 170 -0.55 -10.30 -8.22
N ALA A 171 0.74 -10.38 -8.55
CA ALA A 171 1.32 -11.42 -9.39
C ALA A 171 2.12 -12.48 -8.59
N LEU A 172 1.92 -12.56 -7.26
CA LEU A 172 2.71 -13.40 -6.37
C LEU A 172 1.83 -14.43 -5.65
N ASP A 173 2.42 -15.57 -5.31
CA ASP A 173 1.79 -16.57 -4.45
C ASP A 173 1.65 -16.07 -3.00
N PRO A 174 0.78 -16.67 -2.16
CA PRO A 174 0.51 -16.18 -0.81
C PRO A 174 1.74 -16.14 0.12
N LEU A 175 2.66 -17.11 0.02
CA LEU A 175 3.86 -17.14 0.87
C LEU A 175 4.84 -16.04 0.47
N THR A 176 5.04 -15.86 -0.82
CA THR A 176 5.87 -14.78 -1.37
C THR A 176 5.25 -13.42 -1.04
N THR A 177 3.92 -13.28 -1.16
CA THR A 177 3.18 -12.07 -0.76
C THR A 177 3.51 -11.69 0.68
N LYS A 178 3.35 -12.61 1.63
CA LYS A 178 3.66 -12.38 3.05
C LYS A 178 5.11 -11.93 3.26
N SER A 179 6.05 -12.57 2.56
CA SER A 179 7.48 -12.21 2.60
C SER A 179 7.74 -10.79 2.08
N ILE A 180 7.09 -10.38 0.98
CA ILE A 180 7.21 -9.02 0.43
C ILE A 180 6.59 -7.97 1.34
N LEU A 181 5.42 -8.25 1.94
CA LEU A 181 4.78 -7.34 2.89
C LEU A 181 5.65 -7.14 4.14
N ALA A 182 6.21 -8.21 4.70
CA ALA A 182 7.16 -8.13 5.83
C ALA A 182 8.40 -7.30 5.47
N LEU A 183 8.96 -7.47 4.26
CA LEU A 183 10.07 -6.67 3.76
C LEU A 183 9.70 -5.18 3.68
N LEU A 184 8.54 -4.85 3.11
CA LEU A 184 8.07 -3.46 3.01
C LEU A 184 7.89 -2.82 4.40
N LYS A 185 7.31 -3.56 5.37
CA LYS A 185 7.17 -3.07 6.76
C LYS A 185 8.54 -2.82 7.40
N THR A 186 9.49 -3.74 7.23
CA THR A 186 10.86 -3.59 7.74
C THR A 186 11.55 -2.35 7.15
N ILE A 187 11.45 -2.16 5.83
CA ILE A 187 12.02 -1.01 5.12
C ILE A 187 11.37 0.29 5.61
N GLN A 188 10.04 0.32 5.71
CA GLN A 188 9.29 1.48 6.20
C GLN A 188 9.76 1.90 7.59
N THR A 189 9.85 0.95 8.53
CA THR A 189 10.29 1.21 9.91
C THR A 189 11.75 1.66 9.96
N LYS A 190 12.66 0.94 9.26
CA LYS A 190 14.11 1.24 9.25
C LYS A 190 14.41 2.61 8.64
N ARG A 191 13.69 3.02 7.61
CA ARG A 191 13.94 4.24 6.84
C ARG A 191 12.97 5.37 7.14
N GLN A 192 11.97 5.13 7.98
CA GLN A 192 10.90 6.08 8.31
C GLN A 192 10.22 6.66 7.05
N LEU A 193 9.88 5.77 6.13
CA LEU A 193 9.22 6.14 4.88
C LEU A 193 7.72 6.29 5.08
N THR A 194 7.10 7.14 4.29
CA THR A 194 5.67 7.05 4.01
C THR A 194 5.47 6.07 2.88
N VAL A 195 4.68 5.02 3.09
CA VAL A 195 4.37 4.03 2.06
C VAL A 195 2.89 4.13 1.69
N ILE A 196 2.58 4.23 0.40
CA ILE A 196 1.21 4.23 -0.10
C ILE A 196 1.03 2.97 -0.93
N ILE A 197 0.12 2.10 -0.51
CA ILE A 197 -0.16 0.82 -1.17
C ILE A 197 -1.54 0.86 -1.80
N VAL A 198 -1.58 0.74 -3.11
CA VAL A 198 -2.83 0.49 -3.85
C VAL A 198 -3.02 -1.01 -3.99
N THR A 199 -4.19 -1.50 -3.63
CA THR A 199 -4.54 -2.91 -3.76
C THR A 199 -6.06 -3.09 -3.87
N HIS A 200 -6.50 -4.24 -4.36
CA HIS A 200 -7.87 -4.71 -4.25
C HIS A 200 -8.01 -5.80 -3.17
N ASP A 201 -6.90 -6.18 -2.53
CA ASP A 201 -6.85 -7.23 -1.51
C ASP A 201 -6.85 -6.63 -0.09
N MET A 202 -7.95 -6.85 0.64
CA MET A 202 -8.10 -6.39 2.02
C MET A 202 -7.13 -7.11 2.98
N HIS A 203 -6.63 -8.32 2.63
CA HIS A 203 -5.61 -8.99 3.46
C HIS A 203 -4.32 -8.18 3.53
N VAL A 204 -3.91 -7.56 2.42
CA VAL A 204 -2.73 -6.67 2.38
C VAL A 204 -2.93 -5.48 3.30
N ILE A 205 -4.12 -4.85 3.25
CA ILE A 205 -4.46 -3.72 4.12
C ILE A 205 -4.35 -4.11 5.59
N LYS A 206 -4.98 -5.21 5.96
CA LYS A 206 -4.98 -5.75 7.32
C LYS A 206 -3.57 -6.08 7.83
N GLU A 207 -2.73 -6.67 6.99
CA GLU A 207 -1.41 -7.19 7.37
C GLU A 207 -0.42 -6.08 7.74
N ILE A 208 -0.37 -4.98 6.96
CA ILE A 208 0.72 -4.02 7.12
C ILE A 208 0.30 -2.55 7.19
N CYS A 209 -0.93 -2.16 6.82
CA CYS A 209 -1.33 -0.76 6.79
C CYS A 209 -1.71 -0.22 8.18
N ASP A 210 -1.43 1.04 8.40
CA ASP A 210 -1.81 1.79 9.60
C ASP A 210 -3.16 2.49 9.36
N ASP A 211 -3.33 3.14 8.20
CA ASP A 211 -4.55 3.82 7.75
C ASP A 211 -5.01 3.25 6.41
N VAL A 212 -6.29 3.39 6.12
CA VAL A 212 -6.89 2.97 4.85
C VAL A 212 -7.87 3.99 4.30
N THR A 213 -7.86 4.17 3.00
CA THR A 213 -8.87 4.90 2.21
C THR A 213 -9.57 3.92 1.28
N VAL A 214 -10.88 3.84 1.37
CA VAL A 214 -11.73 3.00 0.51
C VAL A 214 -12.26 3.85 -0.61
N MET A 215 -12.00 3.42 -1.86
CA MET A 215 -12.45 4.12 -3.06
C MET A 215 -13.52 3.31 -3.82
N HIS A 216 -14.53 4.01 -4.32
CA HIS A 216 -15.56 3.44 -5.19
C HIS A 216 -16.01 4.47 -6.23
N HIS A 217 -16.00 4.08 -7.51
CA HIS A 217 -16.41 4.96 -8.64
C HIS A 217 -15.77 6.37 -8.60
N GLY A 218 -14.45 6.42 -8.38
CA GLY A 218 -13.69 7.68 -8.38
C GLY A 218 -13.86 8.54 -7.12
N LYS A 219 -14.57 8.06 -6.09
CA LYS A 219 -14.82 8.78 -4.83
C LYS A 219 -14.20 8.05 -3.64
N ILE A 220 -13.87 8.78 -2.60
CA ILE A 220 -13.59 8.21 -1.28
C ILE A 220 -14.93 7.99 -0.58
N ILE A 221 -15.19 6.75 -0.17
CA ILE A 221 -16.42 6.38 0.53
C ILE A 221 -16.21 6.13 2.02
N GLU A 222 -14.98 5.82 2.42
CA GLU A 222 -14.61 5.64 3.81
C GLU A 222 -13.10 5.80 3.97
N GLU A 223 -12.63 6.35 5.10
CA GLU A 223 -11.20 6.47 5.42
C GLU A 223 -10.96 6.42 6.93
N GLY A 224 -9.76 6.04 7.35
CA GLY A 224 -9.33 6.10 8.75
C GLY A 224 -8.37 4.98 9.13
N PRO A 225 -8.11 4.81 10.45
CA PRO A 225 -7.30 3.70 10.95
C PRO A 225 -7.86 2.35 10.50
N VAL A 226 -6.98 1.42 10.11
CA VAL A 226 -7.38 0.11 9.57
C VAL A 226 -8.30 -0.63 10.54
N ASP A 227 -7.99 -0.64 11.84
CA ASP A 227 -8.83 -1.31 12.85
C ASP A 227 -10.26 -0.76 12.84
N ARG A 228 -10.45 0.57 12.73
CA ARG A 228 -11.78 1.16 12.68
C ARG A 228 -12.55 0.70 11.45
N VAL A 229 -11.93 0.79 10.27
CA VAL A 229 -12.59 0.44 9.00
C VAL A 229 -12.89 -1.05 8.91
N LEU A 230 -12.02 -1.92 9.45
CA LEU A 230 -12.24 -3.36 9.48
C LEU A 230 -13.34 -3.77 10.47
N PHE A 231 -13.37 -3.17 11.66
CA PHE A 231 -14.28 -3.61 12.71
C PHE A 231 -15.63 -2.87 12.73
N GLN A 232 -15.68 -1.67 12.15
CA GLN A 232 -16.87 -0.83 12.14
C GLN A 232 -17.06 -0.16 10.76
N PRO A 233 -17.12 -0.97 9.67
CA PRO A 233 -17.35 -0.41 8.33
C PRO A 233 -18.73 0.24 8.28
N THR A 234 -18.79 1.44 7.73
CA THR A 234 -20.04 2.21 7.62
C THR A 234 -20.68 2.07 6.26
N HIS A 235 -19.90 2.04 5.18
CA HIS A 235 -20.39 1.95 3.82
C HIS A 235 -20.54 0.49 3.37
N ASP A 236 -21.60 0.19 2.59
CA ASP A 236 -21.92 -1.20 2.20
C ASP A 236 -20.81 -1.86 1.36
N VAL A 237 -20.18 -1.11 0.45
CA VAL A 237 -19.03 -1.61 -0.32
C VAL A 237 -17.86 -1.94 0.60
N THR A 238 -17.62 -1.15 1.66
CA THR A 238 -16.58 -1.46 2.65
C THR A 238 -16.92 -2.73 3.42
N LYS A 239 -18.21 -2.95 3.78
CA LYS A 239 -18.67 -4.17 4.43
C LYS A 239 -18.40 -5.40 3.56
N GLU A 240 -18.70 -5.31 2.25
CA GLU A 240 -18.42 -6.40 1.31
C GLU A 240 -16.92 -6.70 1.22
N LEU A 241 -16.06 -5.68 1.10
CA LEU A 241 -14.61 -5.87 1.08
C LEU A 241 -14.07 -6.50 2.36
N VAL A 242 -14.63 -6.12 3.51
CA VAL A 242 -14.26 -6.68 4.82
C VAL A 242 -14.75 -8.12 4.97
N HIS A 243 -15.92 -8.48 4.43
CA HIS A 243 -16.44 -9.84 4.42
C HIS A 243 -15.49 -10.82 3.71
N LEU A 244 -14.83 -10.39 2.64
CA LEU A 244 -13.88 -11.22 1.88
C LEU A 244 -12.68 -11.69 2.72
N VAL A 245 -12.34 -10.98 3.80
CA VAL A 245 -11.22 -11.37 4.70
C VAL A 245 -11.66 -12.18 5.92
N GLY A 246 -12.85 -12.77 5.89
CA GLY A 246 -13.32 -13.69 6.92
C GLY A 246 -13.93 -13.04 8.17
N PHE A 247 -14.29 -11.75 8.10
CA PHE A 247 -15.03 -11.06 9.16
C PHE A 247 -16.53 -11.02 8.90
N ASN A 248 -17.11 -12.13 8.44
CA ASN A 248 -18.55 -12.19 8.25
C ASN A 248 -19.29 -12.43 9.58
N LEU A 249 -19.61 -11.32 10.27
CA LEU A 249 -20.41 -11.38 11.50
C LEU A 249 -21.82 -11.93 11.27
N GLU A 250 -22.38 -11.78 10.08
CA GLU A 250 -23.70 -12.29 9.77
C GLU A 250 -23.70 -13.80 9.57
N ASP A 251 -22.66 -14.36 8.96
CA ASP A 251 -22.50 -15.80 8.87
C ASP A 251 -22.28 -16.45 10.24
N ILE A 252 -21.47 -15.80 11.10
CA ILE A 252 -21.31 -16.24 12.49
C ILE A 252 -22.66 -16.20 13.22
N LYS A 253 -23.41 -15.12 13.11
CA LYS A 253 -24.75 -15.00 13.68
C LYS A 253 -25.73 -16.00 13.08
N ARG A 254 -25.68 -16.24 11.77
CA ARG A 254 -26.55 -17.22 11.11
C ARG A 254 -26.24 -18.65 11.56
N THR A 255 -24.96 -18.98 11.69
CA THR A 255 -24.52 -20.33 12.09
C THR A 255 -24.74 -20.58 13.58
N PHE A 256 -24.46 -19.60 14.43
CA PHE A 256 -24.45 -19.76 15.89
C PHE A 256 -25.52 -18.93 16.62
N GLY A 257 -26.33 -18.15 15.89
CA GLY A 257 -27.31 -17.23 16.47
C GLY A 257 -28.46 -17.91 17.22
N HIS A 258 -28.62 -19.25 17.07
CA HIS A 258 -29.58 -20.06 17.85
C HIS A 258 -29.07 -20.34 19.26
N LEU A 259 -27.79 -20.05 19.55
CA LEU A 259 -27.25 -20.29 20.90
C LEU A 259 -27.67 -19.16 21.84
N PRO A 260 -28.21 -19.49 23.03
CA PRO A 260 -28.42 -18.47 24.04
C PRO A 260 -27.09 -17.89 24.50
N HIS A 261 -27.04 -16.57 24.67
CA HIS A 261 -25.82 -15.88 25.15
C HIS A 261 -24.64 -15.84 24.18
N LEU A 262 -24.88 -15.82 22.85
CA LEU A 262 -23.82 -15.60 21.88
C LEU A 262 -23.29 -14.16 22.01
N THR A 263 -22.01 -14.03 22.34
CA THR A 263 -21.33 -12.73 22.45
C THR A 263 -20.15 -12.69 21.47
N ILE A 264 -20.03 -11.61 20.71
CA ILE A 264 -18.91 -11.37 19.81
C ILE A 264 -17.97 -10.37 20.48
N LEU A 265 -16.76 -10.81 20.82
CA LEU A 265 -15.72 -9.96 21.37
C LEU A 265 -14.74 -9.58 20.26
N LYS A 266 -14.46 -8.29 20.12
CA LYS A 266 -13.49 -7.74 19.18
C LYS A 266 -12.36 -7.09 19.97
N PHE A 267 -11.12 -7.44 19.62
CA PHE A 267 -9.93 -6.89 20.27
C PHE A 267 -9.08 -6.16 19.22
N SER A 268 -8.59 -4.98 19.56
CA SER A 268 -7.59 -4.29 18.74
C SER A 268 -6.24 -5.02 18.78
N LYS A 269 -5.39 -4.78 17.79
CA LYS A 269 -4.04 -5.40 17.71
C LYS A 269 -3.20 -5.20 18.99
N SER A 270 -3.35 -4.06 19.66
CA SER A 270 -2.67 -3.74 20.91
C SER A 270 -3.15 -4.58 22.11
N LEU A 271 -4.32 -5.18 22.03
CA LEU A 271 -4.92 -5.96 23.11
C LEU A 271 -4.76 -7.47 22.89
N THR A 272 -4.38 -7.93 21.70
CA THR A 272 -4.26 -9.38 21.40
C THR A 272 -3.14 -10.07 22.18
N SER A 273 -2.13 -9.35 22.63
CA SER A 273 -1.06 -9.86 23.48
C SER A 273 -1.45 -9.96 24.98
N GLN A 274 -2.60 -9.46 25.37
CA GLN A 274 -3.05 -9.46 26.77
C GLN A 274 -3.98 -10.66 27.03
N THR A 275 -3.91 -11.20 28.23
CA THR A 275 -4.77 -12.31 28.69
C THR A 275 -6.19 -11.84 29.09
N ILE A 276 -6.86 -11.13 28.17
CA ILE A 276 -8.13 -10.42 28.45
C ILE A 276 -9.23 -11.40 28.84
N LEU A 277 -9.42 -12.49 28.09
CA LEU A 277 -10.44 -13.49 28.40
C LEU A 277 -10.20 -14.13 29.77
N SER A 278 -8.95 -14.50 30.08
CA SER A 278 -8.60 -15.04 31.40
C SER A 278 -8.88 -14.06 32.54
N ARG A 279 -8.59 -12.77 32.31
CA ARG A 279 -8.90 -11.70 33.30
C ARG A 279 -10.40 -11.53 33.51
N ILE A 280 -11.20 -11.49 32.43
CA ILE A 280 -12.66 -11.39 32.52
C ILE A 280 -13.23 -12.61 33.26
N THR A 281 -12.77 -13.82 32.91
CA THR A 281 -13.18 -15.06 33.60
C THR A 281 -12.90 -14.98 35.09
N GLN A 282 -11.69 -14.55 35.48
CA GLN A 282 -11.30 -14.45 36.89
C GLN A 282 -12.03 -13.34 37.62
N THR A 283 -12.20 -12.16 36.99
CA THR A 283 -12.79 -10.98 37.65
C THR A 283 -14.30 -11.12 37.81
N HIS A 284 -14.99 -11.72 36.83
CA HIS A 284 -16.44 -11.75 36.77
C HIS A 284 -17.03 -13.16 36.96
N ASN A 285 -16.19 -14.16 37.21
CA ASN A 285 -16.59 -15.58 37.36
C ASN A 285 -17.46 -16.07 36.19
N VAL A 286 -17.10 -15.71 34.94
CA VAL A 286 -17.82 -16.06 33.71
C VAL A 286 -17.01 -17.10 32.95
N LEU A 287 -17.66 -18.20 32.55
CA LEU A 287 -17.03 -19.19 31.67
C LEU A 287 -17.35 -18.87 30.21
N PHE A 288 -16.32 -18.93 29.36
CA PHE A 288 -16.45 -18.75 27.92
C PHE A 288 -16.19 -20.05 27.17
N ASN A 289 -17.06 -20.37 26.23
CA ASN A 289 -16.78 -21.39 25.22
C ASN A 289 -16.47 -20.68 23.90
N ILE A 290 -15.24 -20.85 23.39
CA ILE A 290 -14.80 -20.21 22.15
C ILE A 290 -15.28 -21.08 20.99
N LEU A 291 -16.32 -20.64 20.29
CA LEU A 291 -16.87 -21.32 19.11
C LEU A 291 -16.09 -20.99 17.83
N PHE A 292 -15.55 -19.79 17.75
CA PHE A 292 -14.75 -19.32 16.63
C PHE A 292 -13.76 -18.25 17.11
N ALA A 293 -12.50 -18.35 16.69
CA ALA A 293 -11.48 -17.33 16.93
C ALA A 293 -10.75 -17.03 15.63
N ASN A 294 -10.67 -15.76 15.28
CA ASN A 294 -9.83 -15.28 14.19
C ASN A 294 -8.93 -14.18 14.73
N VAL A 295 -7.64 -14.31 14.51
CA VAL A 295 -6.65 -13.28 14.88
C VAL A 295 -6.49 -12.37 13.69
N ALA A 296 -6.83 -11.11 13.89
CA ALA A 296 -6.75 -10.08 12.87
C ALA A 296 -5.31 -9.56 12.69
#